data_8c65cf8d13ebc1632431a2b9922b5ad9
#
_entry.id   8c65cf8d13ebc1632431a2b9922b5ad9
#
_cell.length_a   1.000
_cell.length_b   1.000
_cell.length_c   1.000
_cell.angle_alpha   90.00
_cell.angle_beta   90.00
_cell.angle_gamma   90.00
#
_symmetry.space_group_name_H-M   'P 1'
#
loop_
_entity.id
_entity.type
_entity.pdbx_description
1 polymer ?
#
loop_
_entity_poly.entity_id
_entity_poly.type
_entity_poly.pdbx_seq_one_letter_code
_entity_poly.pdbx_strand_id
1 'polypeptide(L)'
;EISDAELRRQYDTNVFGLMAVTRAFVPQMRARGRGRIINVSSMGGKMTLPFFGAYNSTKYALESLSDALRMELHAFGIDVVLIEPGAIHTNFGDTAMSPVAQFQDSAYAGALAKAEVLRKRMEATAVGPQVIARAIHKAIRRRRPAARCARVRHAHRQGLHQGRRRRADVAHRRRPRQQGQPADRRL
;
A
#
# COMPACT_ATOMS: atom_id res chain seq x y z
N GLU A 1 23.44 11.47 -6.85
CA GLU A 1 24.07 11.44 -8.21
C GLU A 1 23.04 11.28 -9.36
N ILE A 2 21.73 11.13 -9.04
CA ILE A 2 20.69 11.15 -10.06
C ILE A 2 20.64 12.50 -10.76
N SER A 3 20.53 12.53 -12.08
CA SER A 3 20.41 13.78 -12.84
C SER A 3 19.02 14.41 -12.68
N ASP A 4 18.96 15.73 -12.87
CA ASP A 4 17.68 16.46 -12.90
C ASP A 4 16.75 15.93 -13.99
N ALA A 5 17.30 15.53 -15.16
CA ALA A 5 16.52 14.96 -16.24
C ALA A 5 15.84 13.66 -15.84
N GLU A 6 16.55 12.75 -15.16
CA GLU A 6 16.00 11.49 -14.69
C GLU A 6 14.96 11.70 -13.57
N LEU A 7 15.22 12.63 -12.64
CA LEU A 7 14.27 12.99 -11.60
C LEU A 7 12.98 13.54 -12.22
N ARG A 8 13.07 14.48 -13.17
CA ARG A 8 11.91 15.04 -13.89
C ARG A 8 11.14 13.95 -14.62
N ARG A 9 11.82 13.06 -15.33
CA ARG A 9 11.19 11.95 -16.06
C ARG A 9 10.34 11.07 -15.15
N GLN A 10 10.80 10.78 -13.93
CA GLN A 10 10.03 10.01 -12.96
C GLN A 10 8.79 10.77 -12.46
N TYR A 11 8.92 12.07 -12.23
CA TYR A 11 7.77 12.91 -11.85
C TYR A 11 6.78 13.07 -13.00
N ASP A 12 7.25 13.28 -14.22
CA ASP A 12 6.42 13.40 -15.41
C ASP A 12 5.55 12.16 -15.60
N THR A 13 6.12 10.98 -15.44
CA THR A 13 5.39 9.72 -15.57
C THR A 13 4.47 9.44 -14.38
N ASN A 14 5.01 9.47 -13.17
CA ASN A 14 4.34 8.92 -11.99
C ASN A 14 3.38 9.91 -11.33
N VAL A 15 3.58 11.21 -11.53
CA VAL A 15 2.80 12.28 -10.89
C VAL A 15 2.02 13.08 -11.92
N PHE A 16 2.70 13.77 -12.81
CA PHE A 16 2.05 14.70 -13.74
C PHE A 16 1.20 13.98 -14.79
N GLY A 17 1.71 12.87 -15.36
CA GLY A 17 0.96 12.05 -16.32
C GLY A 17 -0.29 11.42 -15.68
N LEU A 18 -0.15 10.89 -14.48
CA LEU A 18 -1.30 10.34 -13.74
C LEU A 18 -2.35 11.41 -13.46
N MET A 19 -1.94 12.60 -13.03
CA MET A 19 -2.85 13.71 -12.78
C MET A 19 -3.48 14.25 -14.07
N ALA A 20 -2.77 14.25 -15.19
CA ALA A 20 -3.31 14.62 -16.49
C ALA A 20 -4.46 13.65 -16.90
N VAL A 21 -4.24 12.35 -16.78
CA VAL A 21 -5.28 11.34 -17.03
C VAL A 21 -6.47 11.54 -16.07
N THR A 22 -6.22 11.73 -14.79
CA THR A 22 -7.27 11.97 -13.79
C THR A 22 -8.13 13.18 -14.19
N ARG A 23 -7.50 14.32 -14.51
CA ARG A 23 -8.21 15.53 -14.94
C ARG A 23 -9.06 15.33 -16.20
N ALA A 24 -8.62 14.50 -17.11
CA ALA A 24 -9.39 14.22 -18.34
C ALA A 24 -10.69 13.48 -18.09
N PHE A 25 -10.74 12.59 -17.06
CA PHE A 25 -11.92 11.76 -16.80
C PHE A 25 -12.84 12.32 -15.70
N VAL A 26 -12.35 13.12 -14.76
CA VAL A 26 -13.14 13.66 -13.66
C VAL A 26 -14.39 14.43 -14.10
N PRO A 27 -14.37 15.32 -15.12
CA PRO A 27 -15.56 16.04 -15.53
C PRO A 27 -16.74 15.12 -15.89
N GLN A 28 -16.49 14.06 -16.64
CA GLN A 28 -17.52 13.10 -17.00
C GLN A 28 -18.03 12.28 -15.81
N MET A 29 -17.15 11.93 -14.87
CA MET A 29 -17.53 11.25 -13.63
C MET A 29 -18.41 12.14 -12.76
N ARG A 30 -18.08 13.44 -12.65
CA ARG A 30 -18.88 14.44 -11.93
C ARG A 30 -20.27 14.61 -12.56
N ALA A 31 -20.34 14.74 -13.88
CA ALA A 31 -21.61 14.87 -14.59
C ALA A 31 -22.54 13.66 -14.36
N ARG A 32 -21.97 12.46 -14.21
CA ARG A 32 -22.73 11.23 -13.92
C ARG A 32 -23.05 11.03 -12.44
N GLY A 33 -22.51 11.86 -11.53
CA GLY A 33 -22.67 11.70 -10.09
C GLY A 33 -22.05 10.40 -9.55
N ARG A 34 -21.14 9.77 -10.30
CA ARG A 34 -20.47 8.52 -9.90
C ARG A 34 -19.19 8.30 -10.69
N GLY A 35 -18.21 7.71 -10.03
CA GLY A 35 -16.95 7.34 -10.67
C GLY A 35 -16.05 6.59 -9.72
N ARG A 36 -14.96 6.05 -10.25
CA ARG A 36 -13.93 5.42 -9.45
C ARG A 36 -12.57 5.59 -10.10
N ILE A 37 -11.64 6.11 -9.32
CA ILE A 37 -10.23 6.25 -9.67
C ILE A 37 -9.46 5.24 -8.84
N ILE A 38 -8.63 4.42 -9.49
CA ILE A 38 -7.81 3.42 -8.83
C ILE A 38 -6.37 3.71 -9.20
N ASN A 39 -5.63 4.28 -8.27
CA ASN A 39 -4.22 4.65 -8.45
C ASN A 39 -3.32 3.53 -7.92
N VAL A 40 -2.36 3.11 -8.73
CA VAL A 40 -1.34 2.13 -8.32
C VAL A 40 -0.16 2.88 -7.72
N SER A 41 -0.12 2.89 -6.41
CA SER A 41 0.98 3.40 -5.61
C SER A 41 2.05 2.34 -5.38
N SER A 42 2.66 2.32 -4.23
CA SER A 42 3.68 1.36 -3.81
C SER A 42 3.81 1.37 -2.28
N MET A 43 4.39 0.33 -1.73
CA MET A 43 5.00 0.37 -0.41
C MET A 43 6.01 1.52 -0.29
N GLY A 44 6.70 1.87 -1.38
CA GLY A 44 7.59 3.02 -1.50
C GLY A 44 6.93 4.40 -1.34
N GLY A 45 5.59 4.49 -1.32
CA GLY A 45 4.85 5.68 -0.93
C GLY A 45 4.60 5.83 0.58
N LYS A 46 5.05 4.85 1.38
CA LYS A 46 4.89 4.83 2.84
C LYS A 46 6.21 4.62 3.59
N MET A 47 7.24 4.19 2.89
CA MET A 47 8.58 4.00 3.43
C MET A 47 9.62 4.38 2.37
N THR A 48 10.76 4.88 2.83
CA THR A 48 11.86 5.26 1.96
C THR A 48 12.99 4.25 2.09
N LEU A 49 13.55 3.86 0.96
CA LEU A 49 14.74 3.03 0.88
C LEU A 49 15.89 3.84 0.29
N PRO A 50 17.14 3.62 0.74
CA PRO A 50 18.32 4.20 0.11
C PRO A 50 18.33 3.92 -1.39
N PHE A 51 18.79 4.86 -2.18
CA PHE A 51 18.89 4.82 -3.65
C PHE A 51 17.55 4.79 -4.41
N PHE A 52 16.42 4.74 -3.71
CA PHE A 52 15.08 4.84 -4.28
C PHE A 52 14.42 6.21 -4.04
N GLY A 53 15.17 7.22 -3.63
CA GLY A 53 14.63 8.52 -3.23
C GLY A 53 13.74 9.16 -4.29
N ALA A 54 14.19 9.21 -5.54
CA ALA A 54 13.43 9.77 -6.65
C ALA A 54 12.10 9.02 -6.88
N TYR A 55 12.14 7.70 -6.93
CA TYR A 55 10.95 6.88 -7.07
C TYR A 55 10.01 7.03 -5.87
N ASN A 56 10.54 6.89 -4.66
CA ASN A 56 9.74 6.96 -3.44
C ASN A 56 9.06 8.31 -3.32
N SER A 57 9.76 9.42 -3.63
CA SER A 57 9.17 10.77 -3.59
C SER A 57 7.96 10.90 -4.50
N THR A 58 8.00 10.32 -5.72
CA THR A 58 6.83 10.31 -6.60
C THR A 58 5.66 9.52 -6.03
N LYS A 59 5.94 8.41 -5.32
CA LYS A 59 4.89 7.59 -4.71
C LYS A 59 4.31 8.23 -3.44
N TYR A 60 5.13 8.94 -2.65
CA TYR A 60 4.61 9.79 -1.57
C TYR A 60 3.73 10.93 -2.10
N ALA A 61 4.14 11.59 -3.19
CA ALA A 61 3.32 12.60 -3.85
C ALA A 61 1.98 12.02 -4.31
N LEU A 62 1.99 10.82 -4.93
CA LEU A 62 0.79 10.12 -5.37
C LEU A 62 -0.16 9.75 -4.21
N GLU A 63 0.39 9.32 -3.06
CA GLU A 63 -0.41 9.04 -1.85
C GLU A 63 -1.15 10.30 -1.39
N SER A 64 -0.42 11.42 -1.25
CA SER A 64 -0.99 12.69 -0.82
C SER A 64 -2.04 13.22 -1.79
N LEU A 65 -1.74 13.24 -3.10
CA LEU A 65 -2.68 13.67 -4.13
C LEU A 65 -3.95 12.80 -4.16
N SER A 66 -3.80 11.49 -3.98
CA SER A 66 -4.96 10.58 -3.96
C SER A 66 -5.83 10.77 -2.72
N ASP A 67 -5.24 11.11 -1.57
CA ASP A 67 -6.00 11.42 -0.36
C ASP A 67 -6.77 12.75 -0.52
N ALA A 68 -6.14 13.79 -1.09
CA ALA A 68 -6.80 15.05 -1.40
C ALA A 68 -7.96 14.85 -2.38
N LEU A 69 -7.71 14.18 -3.52
CA LEU A 69 -8.75 13.83 -4.49
C LEU A 69 -9.90 13.04 -3.89
N ARG A 70 -9.65 12.14 -2.94
CA ARG A 70 -10.70 11.37 -2.27
C ARG A 70 -11.64 12.26 -1.49
N MET A 71 -11.10 13.25 -0.76
CA MET A 71 -11.90 14.21 0.00
C MET A 71 -12.67 15.15 -0.94
N GLU A 72 -12.01 15.69 -1.93
CA GLU A 72 -12.60 16.65 -2.88
C GLU A 72 -13.68 16.04 -3.78
N LEU A 73 -13.50 14.80 -4.22
CA LEU A 73 -14.40 14.14 -5.15
C LEU A 73 -15.53 13.37 -4.48
N HIS A 74 -15.50 13.23 -3.15
CA HIS A 74 -16.50 12.50 -2.37
C HIS A 74 -17.92 13.07 -2.58
N ALA A 75 -18.06 14.40 -2.58
CA ALA A 75 -19.33 15.08 -2.79
C ALA A 75 -19.97 14.78 -4.17
N PHE A 76 -19.18 14.32 -5.14
CA PHE A 76 -19.63 13.96 -6.48
C PHE A 76 -19.85 12.45 -6.66
N GLY A 77 -19.82 11.67 -5.59
CA GLY A 77 -19.99 10.22 -5.66
C GLY A 77 -18.82 9.48 -6.35
N ILE A 78 -17.64 10.07 -6.36
CA ILE A 78 -16.43 9.50 -6.99
C ILE A 78 -15.53 8.93 -5.90
N ASP A 79 -15.28 7.61 -5.97
CA ASP A 79 -14.34 6.93 -5.10
C ASP A 79 -12.89 7.08 -5.60
N VAL A 80 -11.94 7.30 -4.71
CA VAL A 80 -10.50 7.23 -5.02
C VAL A 80 -9.85 6.16 -4.16
N VAL A 81 -9.26 5.16 -4.81
CA VAL A 81 -8.66 3.97 -4.18
C VAL A 81 -7.18 3.91 -4.52
N LEU A 82 -6.37 3.64 -3.52
CA LEU A 82 -4.94 3.36 -3.67
C LEU A 82 -4.69 1.84 -3.58
N ILE A 83 -3.92 1.34 -4.52
CA ILE A 83 -3.32 0.01 -4.45
C ILE A 83 -1.86 0.21 -4.08
N GLU A 84 -1.41 -0.41 -2.99
CA GLU A 84 -0.07 -0.24 -2.42
C GLU A 84 0.72 -1.57 -2.52
N PRO A 85 1.27 -1.93 -3.70
CA PRO A 85 2.04 -3.15 -3.86
C PRO A 85 3.32 -3.15 -3.03
N GLY A 86 3.67 -4.30 -2.49
CA GLY A 86 5.02 -4.62 -2.04
C GLY A 86 5.89 -5.15 -3.18
N ALA A 87 6.79 -6.09 -2.87
CA ALA A 87 7.60 -6.76 -3.89
C ALA A 87 6.71 -7.66 -4.78
N ILE A 88 6.77 -7.45 -6.08
CA ILE A 88 6.00 -8.18 -7.10
C ILE A 88 6.97 -8.74 -8.13
N HIS A 89 6.79 -9.99 -8.51
CA HIS A 89 7.56 -10.62 -9.60
C HIS A 89 7.20 -9.98 -10.95
N THR A 90 7.97 -8.97 -11.32
CA THR A 90 7.89 -8.26 -12.60
C THR A 90 9.27 -7.69 -12.94
N ASN A 91 9.47 -7.25 -14.17
CA ASN A 91 10.71 -6.58 -14.59
C ASN A 91 10.90 -5.19 -13.96
N PHE A 92 9.99 -4.77 -13.07
CA PHE A 92 10.06 -3.45 -12.44
C PHE A 92 11.35 -3.26 -11.61
N GLY A 93 11.79 -4.30 -10.89
CA GLY A 93 13.00 -4.22 -10.08
C GLY A 93 14.23 -3.89 -10.92
N ASP A 94 14.40 -4.54 -12.05
CA ASP A 94 15.52 -4.32 -12.97
C ASP A 94 15.43 -2.95 -13.63
N THR A 95 14.23 -2.54 -14.07
CA THR A 95 14.00 -1.20 -14.63
C THR A 95 14.27 -0.10 -13.60
N ALA A 96 13.89 -0.28 -12.36
CA ALA A 96 14.11 0.70 -11.30
C ALA A 96 15.57 0.84 -10.90
N MET A 97 16.38 -0.23 -11.06
CA MET A 97 17.81 -0.24 -10.75
C MET A 97 18.69 0.09 -11.95
N SER A 98 18.16 0.10 -13.18
CA SER A 98 18.98 0.36 -14.37
C SER A 98 19.73 1.70 -14.33
N PRO A 99 19.16 2.82 -13.80
CA PRO A 99 19.91 4.06 -13.67
C PRO A 99 21.05 3.98 -12.65
N VAL A 100 20.98 3.04 -11.71
CA VAL A 100 21.97 2.87 -10.63
C VAL A 100 23.20 2.10 -11.09
N ALA A 101 23.07 1.28 -12.13
CA ALA A 101 24.16 0.47 -12.68
C ALA A 101 25.36 1.31 -13.17
N GLN A 102 25.14 2.55 -13.58
CA GLN A 102 26.20 3.47 -14.04
C GLN A 102 27.06 4.04 -12.90
N PHE A 103 26.68 3.83 -11.62
CA PHE A 103 27.36 4.39 -10.46
C PHE A 103 28.23 3.37 -9.72
N GLN A 104 28.66 2.31 -10.37
CA GLN A 104 29.48 1.25 -9.74
C GLN A 104 30.84 1.76 -9.23
N ASP A 105 31.39 2.79 -9.86
CA ASP A 105 32.68 3.40 -9.48
C ASP A 105 32.50 4.66 -8.60
N SER A 106 31.29 4.90 -8.10
CA SER A 106 31.00 6.05 -7.23
C SER A 106 31.42 5.80 -5.78
N ALA A 107 31.50 6.87 -4.98
CA ALA A 107 31.73 6.79 -3.54
C ALA A 107 30.68 5.91 -2.81
N TYR A 108 29.54 5.61 -3.46
CA TYR A 108 28.46 4.80 -2.92
C TYR A 108 28.54 3.32 -3.32
N ALA A 109 29.54 2.86 -4.07
CA ALA A 109 29.62 1.50 -4.60
C ALA A 109 29.39 0.40 -3.51
N GLY A 110 30.02 0.55 -2.35
CA GLY A 110 29.82 -0.38 -1.23
C GLY A 110 28.41 -0.36 -0.62
N ALA A 111 27.75 0.79 -0.61
CA ALA A 111 26.39 0.91 -0.13
C ALA A 111 25.38 0.39 -1.18
N LEU A 112 25.65 0.58 -2.46
CA LEU A 112 24.87 0.04 -3.57
C LEU A 112 24.88 -1.49 -3.57
N ALA A 113 26.04 -2.11 -3.35
CA ALA A 113 26.14 -3.56 -3.21
C ALA A 113 25.27 -4.12 -2.07
N LYS A 114 25.23 -3.43 -0.92
CA LYS A 114 24.34 -3.80 0.20
C LYS A 114 22.87 -3.61 -0.14
N ALA A 115 22.51 -2.54 -0.84
CA ALA A 115 21.15 -2.28 -1.28
C ALA A 115 20.67 -3.36 -2.26
N GLU A 116 21.54 -3.81 -3.16
CA GLU A 116 21.23 -4.89 -4.09
C GLU A 116 20.98 -6.23 -3.38
N VAL A 117 21.76 -6.55 -2.35
CA VAL A 117 21.50 -7.74 -1.51
C VAL A 117 20.13 -7.65 -0.84
N LEU A 118 19.75 -6.46 -0.32
CA LEU A 118 18.45 -6.25 0.28
C LEU A 118 17.33 -6.39 -0.76
N ARG A 119 17.51 -5.81 -1.96
CA ARG A 119 16.59 -5.93 -3.08
C ARG A 119 16.32 -7.40 -3.43
N LYS A 120 17.37 -8.19 -3.60
CA LYS A 120 17.25 -9.63 -3.90
C LYS A 120 16.52 -10.41 -2.81
N ARG A 121 16.75 -10.07 -1.54
CA ARG A 121 15.99 -10.66 -0.42
C ARG A 121 14.50 -10.30 -0.45
N MET A 122 14.17 -9.06 -0.78
CA MET A 122 12.78 -8.64 -0.93
C MET A 122 12.12 -9.34 -2.13
N GLU A 123 12.85 -9.48 -3.24
CA GLU A 123 12.38 -10.15 -4.45
C GLU A 123 12.12 -11.64 -4.22
N ALA A 124 12.96 -12.31 -3.42
CA ALA A 124 12.74 -13.72 -3.04
C ALA A 124 11.41 -13.93 -2.27
N THR A 125 10.84 -12.89 -1.68
CA THR A 125 9.52 -12.91 -1.02
C THR A 125 8.42 -12.26 -1.86
N ALA A 126 8.71 -11.91 -3.10
CA ALA A 126 7.76 -11.28 -4.00
C ALA A 126 6.60 -12.22 -4.34
N VAL A 127 5.46 -11.63 -4.63
CA VAL A 127 4.27 -12.37 -5.05
C VAL A 127 3.97 -12.09 -6.53
N GLY A 128 3.25 -12.99 -7.17
CA GLY A 128 2.88 -12.81 -8.57
C GLY A 128 1.92 -11.62 -8.79
N PRO A 129 1.92 -10.99 -9.97
CA PRO A 129 1.12 -9.82 -10.30
C PRO A 129 -0.39 -10.07 -10.18
N GLN A 130 -0.83 -11.33 -10.21
CA GLN A 130 -2.22 -11.73 -10.03
C GLN A 130 -2.81 -11.28 -8.67
N VAL A 131 -1.97 -11.12 -7.65
CA VAL A 131 -2.42 -10.60 -6.34
C VAL A 131 -2.92 -9.17 -6.49
N ILE A 132 -2.18 -8.35 -7.25
CA ILE A 132 -2.55 -6.95 -7.52
C ILE A 132 -3.76 -6.88 -8.43
N ALA A 133 -3.82 -7.70 -9.49
CA ALA A 133 -4.99 -7.79 -10.36
C ALA A 133 -6.27 -8.12 -9.57
N ARG A 134 -6.21 -9.08 -8.64
CA ARG A 134 -7.34 -9.40 -7.76
C ARG A 134 -7.72 -8.25 -6.83
N ALA A 135 -6.74 -7.48 -6.33
CA ALA A 135 -7.01 -6.32 -5.47
C ALA A 135 -7.72 -5.21 -6.26
N ILE A 136 -7.27 -4.93 -7.48
CA ILE A 136 -7.90 -3.98 -8.41
C ILE A 136 -9.33 -4.44 -8.75
N HIS A 137 -9.50 -5.69 -9.16
CA HIS A 137 -10.80 -6.26 -9.46
C HIS A 137 -11.77 -6.16 -8.27
N LYS A 138 -11.30 -6.46 -7.06
CA LYS A 138 -12.09 -6.28 -5.84
C LYS A 138 -12.46 -4.82 -5.59
N ALA A 139 -11.52 -3.88 -5.82
CA ALA A 139 -11.79 -2.46 -5.72
C ALA A 139 -12.85 -2.01 -6.73
N ILE A 140 -12.83 -2.53 -7.96
CA ILE A 140 -13.83 -2.24 -8.99
C ILE A 140 -15.23 -2.70 -8.56
N ARG A 141 -15.36 -3.91 -8.03
CA ARG A 141 -16.67 -4.55 -7.77
C ARG A 141 -17.32 -4.15 -6.44
N ARG A 142 -16.58 -3.67 -5.47
CA ARG A 142 -17.16 -3.29 -4.17
C ARG A 142 -17.99 -2.04 -4.28
N ARG A 143 -19.21 -2.06 -3.69
CA ARG A 143 -20.07 -0.88 -3.61
C ARG A 143 -19.40 0.25 -2.79
N ARG A 144 -18.71 -0.10 -1.71
CA ARG A 144 -17.92 0.81 -0.88
C ARG A 144 -16.49 0.24 -0.78
N PRO A 145 -15.57 0.64 -1.67
CA PRO A 145 -14.21 0.16 -1.61
C PRO A 145 -13.47 0.78 -0.41
N ALA A 146 -12.51 0.04 0.12
CA ALA A 146 -11.58 0.63 1.08
C ALA A 146 -10.69 1.66 0.37
N ALA A 147 -10.34 2.74 1.06
CA ALA A 147 -9.48 3.80 0.53
C ALA A 147 -8.11 3.26 0.08
N ARG A 148 -7.63 2.20 0.74
CA ARG A 148 -6.38 1.51 0.43
C ARG A 148 -6.61 0.01 0.35
N CYS A 149 -6.14 -0.60 -0.72
CA CYS A 149 -6.21 -2.03 -0.96
C CYS A 149 -4.81 -2.59 -1.18
N ALA A 150 -4.58 -3.76 -0.57
CA ALA A 150 -3.36 -4.55 -0.68
C ALA A 150 -2.10 -3.96 -0.03
N ARG A 151 -2.04 -4.01 1.30
CA ARG A 151 -0.78 -4.42 1.90
C ARG A 151 -0.57 -5.88 1.50
N VAL A 152 0.43 -6.18 0.68
CA VAL A 152 0.94 -7.54 0.57
C VAL A 152 1.50 -7.89 1.94
N ARG A 153 0.67 -8.51 2.77
CA ARG A 153 1.15 -9.09 4.03
C ARG A 153 2.04 -10.25 3.62
N HIS A 154 3.31 -10.16 3.94
CA HIS A 154 4.17 -11.34 3.95
C HIS A 154 3.41 -12.47 4.64
N ALA A 155 3.44 -13.67 4.06
CA ALA A 155 2.71 -14.84 4.53
C ALA A 155 3.01 -15.26 5.99
N HIS A 156 3.89 -14.57 6.68
CA HIS A 156 4.36 -14.90 8.03
C HIS A 156 3.39 -14.55 9.19
N ARG A 157 2.21 -13.96 8.92
CA ARG A 157 1.25 -13.63 10.00
C ARG A 157 0.00 -14.51 10.07
N GLN A 158 -0.14 -15.53 9.25
CA GLN A 158 -1.29 -16.45 9.38
C GLN A 158 -1.18 -17.41 10.58
N GLY A 159 0.02 -17.60 11.15
CA GLY A 159 0.23 -18.47 12.32
C GLY A 159 -0.09 -17.84 13.68
N LEU A 160 -0.08 -16.52 13.82
CA LEU A 160 -0.17 -15.85 15.13
C LEU A 160 -1.59 -15.47 15.57
N HIS A 161 -2.58 -15.44 14.66
CA HIS A 161 -3.96 -15.11 15.03
C HIS A 161 -4.83 -16.32 15.41
N GLN A 162 -4.44 -17.54 15.06
CA GLN A 162 -5.16 -18.74 15.52
C GLN A 162 -4.85 -19.10 16.97
N GLY A 163 -3.66 -18.73 17.48
CA GLY A 163 -3.28 -18.98 18.87
C GLY A 163 -3.97 -18.05 19.89
N ARG A 164 -4.38 -16.85 19.50
CA ARG A 164 -5.05 -15.91 20.42
C ARG A 164 -6.53 -16.17 20.59
N ARG A 165 -7.23 -16.69 19.58
CA ARG A 165 -8.66 -17.04 19.71
C ARG A 165 -8.88 -18.27 20.60
N ARG A 166 -7.97 -19.26 20.60
CA ARG A 166 -8.09 -20.44 21.48
C ARG A 166 -7.82 -20.15 22.96
N ARG A 167 -7.08 -19.08 23.31
CA ARG A 167 -6.84 -18.70 24.73
C ARG A 167 -7.98 -17.87 25.33
N ALA A 168 -8.75 -17.17 24.53
CA ALA A 168 -9.91 -16.40 25.02
C ALA A 168 -11.09 -17.33 25.37
N ASP A 169 -11.30 -18.41 24.63
CA ASP A 169 -12.40 -19.36 24.88
C ASP A 169 -12.17 -20.25 26.11
N VAL A 170 -10.92 -20.45 26.55
CA VAL A 170 -10.60 -21.24 27.75
C VAL A 170 -10.78 -20.41 29.04
N ALA A 171 -10.61 -19.08 28.97
CA ALA A 171 -10.72 -18.21 30.13
C ALA A 171 -12.18 -17.94 30.56
N HIS A 172 -13.16 -18.13 29.66
CA HIS A 172 -14.58 -17.88 29.96
C HIS A 172 -15.32 -19.07 30.60
N ARG A 173 -14.67 -20.27 30.70
CA ARG A 173 -15.33 -21.49 31.25
C ARG A 173 -15.00 -21.77 32.72
N ARG A 174 -14.31 -20.88 33.43
CA ARG A 174 -14.02 -21.07 34.86
C ARG A 174 -14.43 -19.85 35.70
N ARG A 175 -15.74 -19.63 35.86
CA ARG A 175 -16.28 -18.93 37.02
C ARG A 175 -17.26 -19.84 37.74
N PRO A 176 -16.97 -20.23 38.97
CA PRO A 176 -17.95 -20.96 39.81
C PRO A 176 -19.09 -20.02 40.18
N ARG A 177 -20.32 -20.54 40.12
CA ARG A 177 -21.53 -19.90 40.66
C ARG A 177 -21.33 -19.70 42.15
N GLN A 178 -21.30 -18.48 42.63
CA GLN A 178 -21.51 -18.19 44.05
C GLN A 178 -23.01 -18.40 44.36
N GLN A 179 -23.24 -19.33 45.25
CA GLN A 179 -24.54 -19.59 45.86
C GLN A 179 -24.94 -18.43 46.74
N GLY A 180 -26.23 -18.10 46.70
CA GLY A 180 -26.84 -17.02 47.49
C GLY A 180 -26.80 -17.25 48.99
N GLN A 181 -26.65 -16.14 49.72
CA GLN A 181 -27.02 -16.09 51.12
C GLN A 181 -28.34 -15.29 51.25
N PRO A 182 -29.23 -15.73 52.19
CA PRO A 182 -30.56 -15.12 52.34
C PRO A 182 -30.50 -13.78 53.10
N ALA A 183 -31.45 -12.93 52.77
CA ALA A 183 -31.72 -11.70 53.45
C ALA A 183 -32.18 -11.97 54.89
N ASP A 184 -31.55 -11.35 55.88
CA ASP A 184 -32.10 -11.24 57.21
C ASP A 184 -32.76 -9.86 57.38
N ARG A 185 -34.05 -9.93 57.80
CA ARG A 185 -34.86 -8.78 58.23
C ARG A 185 -34.50 -8.50 59.70
N ARG A 186 -34.27 -7.25 60.04
CA ARG A 186 -34.79 -6.63 61.28
C ARG A 186 -34.34 -5.16 61.40
N LEU A 187 -35.36 -4.38 61.64
CA LEU A 187 -35.57 -3.09 62.31
C LEU A 187 -35.22 -1.85 61.48
#